data_af416027e593aeb6bd507e58e44b411a
#
_entry.id   af416027e593aeb6bd507e58e44b411a
#
_cell.length_a   1.000
_cell.length_b   1.000
_cell.length_c   1.000
_cell.angle_alpha   90.00
_cell.angle_beta   90.00
_cell.angle_gamma   90.00
#
_symmetry.space_group_name_H-M   'P 1'
#
loop_
_entity.id
_entity.type
_entity.pdbx_description
1 polymer ?
#
loop_
_entity_poly.entity_id
_entity_poly.type
_entity_poly.pdbx_seq_one_letter_code
_entity_poly.pdbx_strand_id
1 'polypeptide(L)'
;MSLPLEDVTFYKPEDANKVFMDKNVDGVIIATPTFTHTELIKDALKAGKAVFSEKPIAENVEDTIECYNVADAMERPLLCAFNRRFDPTFKNIFGRVREGKIY
;
A
#
# COMPACT_ATOMS: atom_id res chain seq x y z
N MET A 1 2.47 -18.65 3.35
CA MET A 1 2.02 -18.36 1.96
C MET A 1 3.23 -18.36 1.04
N SER A 2 3.12 -19.01 -0.07
CA SER A 2 4.15 -18.91 -1.09
C SER A 2 3.49 -18.59 -2.43
N LEU A 3 4.06 -17.60 -3.14
CA LEU A 3 3.69 -17.30 -4.51
C LEU A 3 4.77 -17.90 -5.41
N PRO A 4 4.38 -18.53 -6.52
CA PRO A 4 5.38 -18.97 -7.49
C PRO A 4 6.22 -17.78 -7.95
N LEU A 5 7.55 -17.91 -7.90
CA LEU A 5 8.43 -16.79 -8.27
C LEU A 5 8.27 -16.38 -9.72
N GLU A 6 7.91 -17.32 -10.60
CA GLU A 6 7.67 -17.02 -12.01
C GLU A 6 6.45 -16.14 -12.24
N ASP A 7 5.53 -16.06 -11.23
CA ASP A 7 4.35 -15.18 -11.32
C ASP A 7 4.60 -13.82 -10.70
N VAL A 8 5.82 -13.55 -10.22
CA VAL A 8 6.17 -12.30 -9.57
C VAL A 8 7.02 -11.45 -10.50
N THR A 9 6.58 -10.23 -10.74
CA THR A 9 7.32 -9.27 -11.54
C THR A 9 8.07 -8.31 -10.62
N PHE A 10 9.36 -8.11 -10.89
CA PHE A 10 10.21 -7.21 -10.12
C PHE A 10 10.46 -5.94 -10.91
N TYR A 11 10.32 -4.80 -10.22
CA TYR A 11 10.58 -3.49 -10.79
C TYR A 11 11.64 -2.77 -9.97
N LYS A 12 12.39 -1.88 -10.61
CA LYS A 12 13.32 -1.00 -9.91
C LYS A 12 12.53 0.06 -9.14
N PRO A 13 13.11 0.63 -8.04
CA PRO A 13 12.41 1.66 -7.27
C PRO A 13 11.91 2.85 -8.11
N GLU A 14 12.67 3.28 -9.10
CA GLU A 14 12.27 4.37 -9.98
C GLU A 14 11.10 4.02 -10.88
N ASP A 15 10.75 2.74 -10.98
CA ASP A 15 9.65 2.25 -11.81
C ASP A 15 8.37 1.97 -11.01
N ALA A 16 8.27 2.48 -9.78
CA ALA A 16 7.09 2.27 -8.94
C ALA A 16 5.78 2.64 -9.64
N ASN A 17 5.81 3.67 -10.48
CA ASN A 17 4.62 4.07 -11.22
C ASN A 17 4.07 2.97 -12.13
N LYS A 18 4.92 2.09 -12.62
CA LYS A 18 4.47 0.95 -13.44
C LYS A 18 3.58 0.01 -12.65
N VAL A 19 3.91 -0.19 -11.36
CA VAL A 19 3.07 -0.98 -10.46
C VAL A 19 1.72 -0.28 -10.25
N PHE A 20 1.74 1.02 -9.98
CA PHE A 20 0.52 1.79 -9.72
C PHE A 20 -0.38 1.84 -10.95
N MET A 21 0.16 1.80 -12.14
CA MET A 21 -0.61 1.83 -13.38
C MET A 21 -1.07 0.46 -13.85
N ASP A 22 -0.62 -0.61 -13.21
CA ASP A 22 -0.99 -1.97 -13.59
C ASP A 22 -2.42 -2.27 -13.14
N LYS A 23 -3.28 -2.56 -14.09
CA LYS A 23 -4.70 -2.85 -13.82
C LYS A 23 -4.90 -4.14 -13.03
N ASN A 24 -3.92 -5.03 -13.03
CA ASN A 24 -4.00 -6.30 -12.29
C ASN A 24 -3.61 -6.14 -10.83
N VAL A 25 -3.13 -4.96 -10.43
CA VAL A 25 -2.77 -4.66 -9.04
C VAL A 25 -3.96 -3.96 -8.39
N ASP A 26 -4.51 -4.56 -7.35
CA ASP A 26 -5.65 -4.00 -6.60
C ASP A 26 -5.22 -3.22 -5.37
N GLY A 27 -4.08 -3.56 -4.81
CA GLY A 27 -3.56 -2.89 -3.64
C GLY A 27 -2.05 -2.97 -3.56
N VAL A 28 -1.47 -2.12 -2.74
CA VAL A 28 -0.02 -2.07 -2.55
C VAL A 28 0.33 -2.06 -1.08
N ILE A 29 1.46 -2.67 -0.76
CA ILE A 29 2.04 -2.62 0.58
C ILE A 29 3.30 -1.76 0.47
N ILE A 30 3.34 -0.67 1.25
CA ILE A 30 4.48 0.24 1.27
C ILE A 30 5.32 -0.04 2.51
N ALA A 31 6.54 -0.53 2.28
CA ALA A 31 7.48 -0.89 3.34
C ALA A 31 8.85 -0.26 3.05
N THR A 32 8.83 1.00 2.65
CA THR A 32 10.01 1.78 2.29
C THR A 32 10.35 2.75 3.42
N PRO A 33 11.47 3.50 3.34
CA PRO A 33 11.78 4.50 4.36
C PRO A 33 10.67 5.54 4.50
N THR A 34 10.45 6.01 5.72
CA THR A 34 9.32 6.90 6.05
C THR A 34 9.25 8.13 5.17
N PHE A 35 10.40 8.72 4.81
CA PHE A 35 10.41 9.94 4.02
C PHE A 35 9.84 9.75 2.61
N THR A 36 9.68 8.50 2.15
CA THR A 36 9.10 8.21 0.84
C THR A 36 7.59 7.96 0.91
N HIS A 37 7.02 7.80 2.11
CA HIS A 37 5.65 7.34 2.27
C HIS A 37 4.62 8.30 1.67
N THR A 38 4.73 9.59 1.96
CA THR A 38 3.72 10.57 1.54
C THR A 38 3.47 10.52 0.04
N GLU A 39 4.51 10.59 -0.76
CA GLU A 39 4.37 10.59 -2.22
C GLU A 39 3.91 9.24 -2.75
N LEU A 40 4.48 8.14 -2.26
CA LEU A 40 4.08 6.80 -2.70
C LEU A 40 2.63 6.50 -2.35
N ILE A 41 2.20 6.85 -1.14
CA ILE A 41 0.82 6.64 -0.72
C ILE A 41 -0.14 7.42 -1.61
N LYS A 42 0.13 8.72 -1.80
CA LYS A 42 -0.73 9.56 -2.62
C LYS A 42 -0.80 9.07 -4.07
N ASP A 43 0.33 8.70 -4.64
CA ASP A 43 0.38 8.21 -6.02
C ASP A 43 -0.40 6.90 -6.17
N ALA A 44 -0.24 5.98 -5.23
CA ALA A 44 -0.97 4.72 -5.26
C ALA A 44 -2.48 4.92 -5.10
N LEU A 45 -2.90 5.77 -4.17
CA LEU A 45 -4.32 6.07 -3.95
C LEU A 45 -4.93 6.73 -5.19
N LYS A 46 -4.22 7.67 -5.81
CA LYS A 46 -4.69 8.35 -7.02
C LYS A 46 -4.80 7.40 -8.19
N ALA A 47 -4.00 6.35 -8.19
CA ALA A 47 -4.08 5.29 -9.21
C ALA A 47 -5.21 4.29 -8.92
N GLY A 48 -5.97 4.50 -7.85
CA GLY A 48 -7.12 3.66 -7.52
C GLY A 48 -6.77 2.41 -6.73
N LYS A 49 -5.62 2.39 -6.07
CA LYS A 49 -5.17 1.23 -5.30
C LYS A 49 -5.54 1.36 -3.82
N ALA A 50 -5.81 0.22 -3.18
CA ALA A 50 -5.82 0.16 -1.73
C ALA A 50 -4.37 0.20 -1.24
N VAL A 51 -4.12 0.86 -0.11
CA VAL A 51 -2.76 1.04 0.39
C VAL A 51 -2.66 0.56 1.83
N PHE A 52 -1.66 -0.28 2.07
CA PHE A 52 -1.24 -0.68 3.40
C PHE A 52 0.20 -0.21 3.59
N SER A 53 0.42 0.66 4.56
CA SER A 53 1.73 1.27 4.77
C SER A 53 2.30 0.89 6.13
N GLU A 54 3.62 0.72 6.18
CA GLU A 54 4.34 0.65 7.45
C GLU A 54 4.13 1.95 8.22
N LYS A 55 4.18 1.85 9.54
CA LYS A 55 4.14 3.03 10.40
C LYS A 55 5.50 3.73 10.41
N PRO A 56 5.52 5.04 10.63
CA PRO A 56 4.38 5.94 10.59
C PRO A 56 3.92 6.18 9.15
N ILE A 57 2.68 6.62 8.99
CA ILE A 57 2.16 6.93 7.64
C ILE A 57 3.03 7.99 6.97
N ALA A 58 3.43 9.02 7.71
CA ALA A 58 4.27 10.09 7.19
C ALA A 58 5.15 10.63 8.32
N GLU A 59 6.05 11.55 7.96
CA GLU A 59 7.00 12.12 8.90
C GLU A 59 6.38 13.15 9.85
N ASN A 60 5.22 13.69 9.48
CA ASN A 60 4.55 14.70 10.30
C ASN A 60 3.02 14.53 10.21
N VAL A 61 2.32 15.24 11.08
CA VAL A 61 0.86 15.14 11.19
C VAL A 61 0.18 15.69 9.94
N GLU A 62 0.67 16.78 9.39
CA GLU A 62 0.08 17.42 8.22
C GLU A 62 0.09 16.48 7.02
N ASP A 63 1.20 15.84 6.75
CA ASP A 63 1.30 14.90 5.64
C ASP A 63 0.46 13.65 5.89
N THR A 64 0.36 13.21 7.13
CA THR A 64 -0.50 12.08 7.50
C THR A 64 -1.97 12.41 7.19
N ILE A 65 -2.42 13.59 7.59
CA ILE A 65 -3.79 14.04 7.32
C ILE A 65 -4.02 14.13 5.80
N GLU A 66 -3.06 14.66 5.07
CA GLU A 66 -3.15 14.77 3.62
C GLU A 66 -3.32 13.40 2.96
N CYS A 67 -2.56 12.40 3.40
CA CYS A 67 -2.69 11.04 2.88
C CYS A 67 -4.10 10.49 3.11
N TYR A 68 -4.66 10.66 4.29
CA TYR A 68 -6.02 10.20 4.59
C TYR A 68 -7.07 10.99 3.81
N ASN A 69 -6.85 12.29 3.60
CA ASN A 69 -7.76 13.08 2.77
C ASN A 69 -7.78 12.60 1.33
N VAL A 70 -6.62 12.25 0.77
CA VAL A 70 -6.56 11.67 -0.57
C VAL A 70 -7.28 10.32 -0.61
N ALA A 71 -7.09 9.49 0.42
CA ALA A 71 -7.77 8.20 0.51
C ALA A 71 -9.29 8.39 0.48
N ASP A 72 -9.82 9.34 1.27
CA ASP A 72 -11.24 9.62 1.29
C ASP A 72 -11.74 10.15 -0.06
N ALA A 73 -11.00 11.06 -0.68
CA ALA A 73 -11.37 11.63 -1.98
C ALA A 73 -11.39 10.56 -3.07
N MET A 74 -10.47 9.59 -3.01
CA MET A 74 -10.40 8.51 -3.98
C MET A 74 -11.28 7.32 -3.62
N GLU A 75 -11.90 7.35 -2.45
CA GLU A 75 -12.70 6.23 -1.93
C GLU A 75 -11.91 4.94 -1.88
N ARG A 76 -10.66 5.01 -1.44
CA ARG A 76 -9.78 3.85 -1.31
C ARG A 76 -9.23 3.74 0.11
N PRO A 77 -9.09 2.51 0.62
CA PRO A 77 -8.60 2.33 1.98
C PRO A 77 -7.11 2.64 2.09
N LEU A 78 -6.77 3.34 3.15
CA LEU A 78 -5.40 3.54 3.59
C LEU A 78 -5.28 2.99 5.00
N LEU A 79 -4.47 1.95 5.17
CA LEU A 79 -4.29 1.26 6.43
C LEU A 79 -2.84 1.39 6.88
N CYS A 80 -2.66 1.63 8.17
CA CYS A 80 -1.34 1.72 8.77
C CYS A 80 -1.04 0.44 9.55
N ALA A 81 0.17 -0.08 9.42
CA ALA A 81 0.61 -1.25 10.16
C ALA A 81 0.79 -0.90 11.63
N PHE A 82 0.17 -1.69 12.48
CA PHE A 82 0.40 -1.65 13.92
C PHE A 82 0.95 -3.01 14.35
N ASN A 83 1.67 -3.05 15.47
CA ASN A 83 2.17 -4.31 16.01
C ASN A 83 1.05 -5.12 16.69
N ARG A 84 -0.02 -5.38 15.96
CA ARG A 84 -1.19 -6.12 16.46
C ARG A 84 -1.46 -7.30 15.54
N ARG A 85 -0.82 -8.41 15.83
CA ARG A 85 -0.97 -9.65 15.05
C ARG A 85 -2.40 -10.15 14.94
N PHE A 86 -3.24 -9.77 15.89
CA PHE A 86 -4.61 -10.28 15.98
C PHE A 86 -5.65 -9.25 15.56
N ASP A 87 -5.23 -8.11 15.01
CA ASP A 87 -6.16 -7.14 14.48
C ASP A 87 -6.91 -7.73 13.29
N PRO A 88 -8.26 -7.71 13.28
CA PRO A 88 -9.02 -8.29 12.18
C PRO A 88 -8.71 -7.67 10.83
N THR A 89 -8.45 -6.38 10.78
CA THR A 89 -8.09 -5.69 9.53
C THR A 89 -6.78 -6.24 8.99
N PHE A 90 -5.80 -6.44 9.86
CA PHE A 90 -4.52 -7.00 9.49
C PHE A 90 -4.67 -8.42 8.94
N LYS A 91 -5.49 -9.25 9.57
CA LYS A 91 -5.77 -10.61 9.08
C LYS A 91 -6.42 -10.60 7.71
N ASN A 92 -7.34 -9.67 7.48
CA ASN A 92 -8.01 -9.56 6.18
C ASN A 92 -7.02 -9.21 5.09
N ILE A 93 -6.09 -8.30 5.37
CA ILE A 93 -5.06 -7.93 4.40
C ILE A 93 -4.16 -9.12 4.08
N PHE A 94 -3.74 -9.87 5.10
CA PHE A 94 -2.94 -11.08 4.88
C PHE A 94 -3.70 -12.12 4.06
N GLY A 95 -4.99 -12.28 4.32
CA GLY A 95 -5.82 -13.18 3.53
C GLY A 95 -5.81 -12.78 2.05
N ARG A 96 -5.92 -11.49 1.77
CA ARG A 96 -5.91 -10.98 0.38
C ARG A 96 -4.55 -11.13 -0.28
N VAL A 97 -3.47 -10.97 0.47
CA VAL A 97 -2.12 -11.22 -0.07
C VAL A 97 -1.99 -12.68 -0.48
N ARG A 98 -2.52 -13.61 0.33
CA ARG A 98 -2.52 -15.03 -0.02
C ARG A 98 -3.29 -15.30 -1.31
N GLU A 99 -4.33 -14.54 -1.56
CA GLU A 99 -5.11 -14.67 -2.79
C GLU A 99 -4.45 -13.99 -3.99
N GLY A 100 -3.32 -13.32 -3.78
CA GLY A 100 -2.60 -12.63 -4.83
C GLY A 100 -3.23 -11.32 -5.28
N LYS A 101 -4.10 -10.72 -4.46
CA LYS A 101 -4.84 -9.50 -4.81
C LYS A 101 -4.18 -8.22 -4.33
N ILE A 102 -3.15 -8.32 -3.48
CA ILE A 102 -2.43 -7.16 -2.91
C ILE A 102 -0.93 -7.38 -3.11
N TYR A 103 -0.25 -6.33 -3.48
CA TYR A 103 1.20 -6.34 -3.72
C TYR A 103 1.95 -5.36 -2.86
#